data_d829a554c31315bab5acfc1dd9d5379a
#
_entry.id   d829a554c31315bab5acfc1dd9d5379a
#
_cell.length_a   1.000
_cell.length_b   1.000
_cell.length_c   1.000
_cell.angle_alpha   90.00
_cell.angle_beta   90.00
_cell.angle_gamma   90.00
#
_symmetry.space_group_name_H-M   'P 1'
#
loop_
_entity.id
_entity.type
_entity.pdbx_description
1 polymer ?
#
loop_
_entity_poly.entity_id
_entity_poly.type
_entity_poly.pdbx_seq_one_letter_code
_entity_poly.pdbx_strand_id
1 'polypeptide(L)'
;MKILYEELPDYLQKNRKSIEGTVLGVLFQDIMSVKEYNLDDIFITHEGMVLYRIVKTLSDNNVLKVSDLDIKLQCEPSLVKEYTDLGGFKMVEILMRTTELENANSYIDSLLKHNMLISFWEDGLDLTKEITITTKKGETQISWLNLADKMTTDELLNFKESRDTSYLPISINSDVKEHVGEISMDFIENLENGNEVGFLFENVLSSKFLPTISKEILGLRKRTLNFIASSINIGKSTLLSNLALSLASNGYRTLLMTNEEDISAFKIKFLTYLVNNEVGYKKKNQKKIKSGGLTDEDKLALREARNIYNEKIADNLIIVSTNTMNMGSMKKIIRKYSLSSKGLDVFLFDTFKMSNGTDDDWKALVKQSREIHELTKIYDICAVMTYQLAMSNNGSLFLDIGMLSNSKQVGEVASEIFLMRTLYKEELDKDSKAYCKPFKRVKKGDRWVEEEVELSPDSNYRVLFLGKSRSATVSSDSNTAFILHMNTYSTKISEVCFCHPVRMNINNINQQNNKFGKK
;
A
#
# COMPACT_ATOMS: atom_id res chain seq x y z
N MET A 1 13.00 6.42 26.41
CA MET A 1 13.14 7.26 27.62
C MET A 1 12.54 8.61 27.28
N LYS A 2 11.58 9.16 28.05
CA LYS A 2 11.07 10.52 27.74
C LYS A 2 12.11 11.51 28.23
N ILE A 3 12.72 12.26 27.33
CA ILE A 3 13.63 13.36 27.69
C ILE A 3 12.82 14.47 28.34
N LEU A 4 13.33 14.99 29.45
CA LEU A 4 12.77 16.18 30.07
C LEU A 4 13.28 17.43 29.32
N TYR A 5 12.42 18.42 29.15
CA TYR A 5 12.77 19.67 28.48
C TYR A 5 14.03 20.33 29.06
N GLU A 6 14.22 20.19 30.36
CA GLU A 6 15.38 20.73 31.13
C GLU A 6 16.71 20.03 30.81
N GLU A 7 16.65 18.83 30.23
CA GLU A 7 17.84 18.04 29.85
C GLU A 7 18.39 18.45 28.47
N LEU A 8 17.61 19.19 27.69
CA LEU A 8 18.02 19.64 26.36
C LEU A 8 19.09 20.74 26.45
N PRO A 9 20.03 20.81 25.49
CA PRO A 9 20.96 21.92 25.41
C PRO A 9 20.22 23.23 25.09
N ASP A 10 20.75 24.37 25.53
CA ASP A 10 20.15 25.70 25.45
C ASP A 10 19.68 26.05 24.02
N TYR A 11 20.43 25.67 23.02
CA TYR A 11 20.08 25.96 21.62
C TYR A 11 18.84 25.20 21.13
N LEU A 12 18.49 24.06 21.73
CA LEU A 12 17.24 23.35 21.47
C LEU A 12 16.09 23.85 22.37
N GLN A 13 16.40 24.28 23.58
CA GLN A 13 15.38 24.85 24.48
C GLN A 13 14.85 26.20 23.95
N LYS A 14 15.75 27.02 23.39
CA LYS A 14 15.49 28.44 23.08
C LYS A 14 14.20 28.74 22.35
N ASN A 15 13.83 27.94 21.36
CA ASN A 15 12.65 28.15 20.52
C ASN A 15 11.51 27.17 20.83
N ARG A 16 11.74 26.18 21.70
CA ARG A 16 10.81 25.07 21.89
C ARG A 16 9.43 25.52 22.38
N LYS A 17 9.38 26.36 23.41
CA LYS A 17 8.11 26.86 23.94
C LYS A 17 7.32 27.66 22.90
N SER A 18 8.00 28.46 22.08
CA SER A 18 7.37 29.21 21.00
C SER A 18 6.80 28.30 19.92
N ILE A 19 7.56 27.28 19.51
CA ILE A 19 7.13 26.31 18.49
C ILE A 19 5.91 25.52 18.98
N GLU A 20 5.94 25.01 20.22
CA GLU A 20 4.79 24.31 20.81
C GLU A 20 3.57 25.24 20.94
N GLY A 21 3.80 26.48 21.36
CA GLY A 21 2.74 27.49 21.50
C GLY A 21 2.04 27.82 20.18
N THR A 22 2.78 27.95 19.08
CA THR A 22 2.18 28.21 17.76
C THR A 22 1.31 27.05 17.28
N VAL A 23 1.76 25.79 17.47
CA VAL A 23 0.96 24.61 17.12
C VAL A 23 -0.30 24.53 18.00
N LEU A 24 -0.18 24.73 19.31
CA LEU A 24 -1.32 24.73 20.23
C LEU A 24 -2.33 25.82 19.87
N GLY A 25 -1.86 27.00 19.48
CA GLY A 25 -2.75 28.10 19.06
C GLY A 25 -3.61 27.72 17.85
N VAL A 26 -3.06 27.00 16.87
CA VAL A 26 -3.81 26.44 15.73
C VAL A 26 -4.81 25.38 16.19
N LEU A 27 -4.37 24.43 17.03
CA LEU A 27 -5.22 23.35 17.52
C LEU A 27 -6.41 23.88 18.35
N PHE A 28 -6.23 24.95 19.11
CA PHE A 28 -7.34 25.59 19.82
C PHE A 28 -8.27 26.41 18.91
N GLN A 29 -7.79 26.91 17.77
CA GLN A 29 -8.65 27.56 16.77
C GLN A 29 -9.49 26.55 16.00
N ASP A 30 -8.91 25.36 15.72
CA ASP A 30 -9.59 24.23 15.07
C ASP A 30 -9.34 22.95 15.85
N ILE A 31 -10.18 22.71 16.87
CA ILE A 31 -10.06 21.57 17.79
C ILE A 31 -10.13 20.22 17.06
N MET A 32 -10.90 20.15 15.98
CA MET A 32 -11.08 18.90 15.26
C MET A 32 -9.83 18.49 14.46
N SER A 33 -8.97 19.42 14.13
CA SER A 33 -7.69 19.17 13.45
C SER A 33 -6.74 18.30 14.28
N VAL A 34 -6.94 18.20 15.61
CA VAL A 34 -6.19 17.25 16.47
C VAL A 34 -6.30 15.80 15.97
N LYS A 35 -7.46 15.41 15.39
CA LYS A 35 -7.69 14.06 14.85
C LYS A 35 -6.96 13.84 13.51
N GLU A 36 -6.62 14.89 12.80
CA GLU A 36 -5.89 14.83 11.53
C GLU A 36 -4.38 14.71 11.74
N TYR A 37 -3.87 15.33 12.79
CA TYR A 37 -2.45 15.34 13.14
C TYR A 37 -2.19 14.40 14.31
N ASN A 38 -1.46 13.33 14.09
CA ASN A 38 -1.04 12.45 15.18
C ASN A 38 0.15 13.06 15.93
N LEU A 39 -0.13 13.95 16.90
CA LEU A 39 0.86 14.69 17.69
C LEU A 39 1.02 14.13 19.10
N ASP A 40 0.60 12.91 19.36
CA ASP A 40 0.78 12.24 20.64
C ASP A 40 2.27 12.11 20.98
N ASP A 41 2.62 12.41 22.23
CA ASP A 41 3.99 12.38 22.77
C ASP A 41 5.00 13.33 22.10
N ILE A 42 4.55 14.29 21.32
CA ILE A 42 5.42 15.25 20.62
C ILE A 42 5.74 16.48 21.49
N PHE A 43 4.81 16.90 22.34
CA PHE A 43 5.00 18.02 23.26
C PHE A 43 5.86 17.59 24.45
N ILE A 44 6.90 18.37 24.77
CA ILE A 44 7.87 18.06 25.84
C ILE A 44 7.95 19.12 26.93
N THR A 45 7.46 20.35 26.67
CA THR A 45 7.34 21.35 27.74
C THR A 45 6.15 21.03 28.64
N HIS A 46 6.23 21.37 29.92
CA HIS A 46 5.11 21.14 30.84
C HIS A 46 3.83 21.85 30.34
N GLU A 47 3.95 23.11 29.94
CA GLU A 47 2.87 23.90 29.39
C GLU A 47 2.29 23.25 28.12
N GLY A 48 3.18 22.77 27.23
CA GLY A 48 2.79 22.11 25.98
C GLY A 48 2.01 20.82 26.23
N MET A 49 2.46 19.99 27.12
CA MET A 49 1.80 18.73 27.48
C MET A 49 0.42 18.94 28.11
N VAL A 50 0.31 19.90 29.03
CA VAL A 50 -0.98 20.22 29.68
C VAL A 50 -1.99 20.73 28.66
N LEU A 51 -1.60 21.72 27.85
CA LEU A 51 -2.49 22.33 26.87
C LEU A 51 -2.88 21.35 25.73
N TYR A 52 -1.94 20.48 25.31
CA TYR A 52 -2.25 19.44 24.32
C TYR A 52 -3.26 18.41 24.84
N ARG A 53 -3.12 17.97 26.10
CA ARG A 53 -4.10 17.08 26.72
C ARG A 53 -5.48 17.70 26.78
N ILE A 54 -5.57 19.00 27.07
CA ILE A 54 -6.85 19.73 27.08
C ILE A 54 -7.48 19.73 25.69
N VAL A 55 -6.77 20.19 24.65
CA VAL A 55 -7.34 20.27 23.30
C VAL A 55 -7.69 18.88 22.76
N LYS A 56 -6.90 17.86 23.10
CA LYS A 56 -7.20 16.45 22.76
C LYS A 56 -8.49 15.99 23.43
N THR A 57 -8.67 16.24 24.74
CA THR A 57 -9.89 15.88 25.47
C THR A 57 -11.12 16.59 24.88
N LEU A 58 -10.99 17.86 24.52
CA LEU A 58 -12.07 18.60 23.86
C LEU A 58 -12.41 18.01 22.48
N SER A 59 -11.39 17.63 21.70
CA SER A 59 -11.56 16.98 20.38
C SER A 59 -12.25 15.62 20.51
N ASP A 60 -11.87 14.81 21.49
CA ASP A 60 -12.46 13.50 21.74
C ASP A 60 -13.94 13.60 22.14
N ASN A 61 -14.29 14.68 22.87
CA ASN A 61 -15.66 15.00 23.25
C ASN A 61 -16.44 15.78 22.16
N ASN A 62 -15.86 15.94 20.95
CA ASN A 62 -16.46 16.62 19.80
C ASN A 62 -16.84 18.08 20.08
N VAL A 63 -16.08 18.79 20.91
CA VAL A 63 -16.22 20.23 21.12
C VAL A 63 -15.69 20.94 19.87
N LEU A 64 -16.51 21.79 19.26
CA LEU A 64 -16.13 22.49 18.01
C LEU A 64 -15.46 23.84 18.27
N LYS A 65 -15.74 24.47 19.42
CA LYS A 65 -15.21 25.77 19.77
C LYS A 65 -14.83 25.81 21.25
N VAL A 66 -13.59 26.22 21.52
CA VAL A 66 -13.08 26.25 22.88
C VAL A 66 -13.70 27.38 23.70
N SER A 67 -14.05 27.10 24.95
CA SER A 67 -14.37 28.10 25.98
C SER A 67 -13.78 27.66 27.33
N ASP A 68 -13.60 28.61 28.26
CA ASP A 68 -13.15 28.28 29.62
C ASP A 68 -14.11 27.34 30.35
N LEU A 69 -15.40 27.45 30.05
CA LEU A 69 -16.45 26.60 30.62
C LEU A 69 -16.31 25.17 30.10
N ASP A 70 -16.09 24.97 28.79
CA ASP A 70 -15.92 23.63 28.21
C ASP A 70 -14.70 22.94 28.77
N ILE A 71 -13.57 23.66 28.91
CA ILE A 71 -12.35 23.09 29.54
C ILE A 71 -12.66 22.61 30.95
N LYS A 72 -13.33 23.44 31.77
CA LYS A 72 -13.65 23.10 33.16
C LYS A 72 -14.65 21.95 33.30
N LEU A 73 -15.54 21.77 32.33
CA LEU A 73 -16.56 20.72 32.35
C LEU A 73 -16.08 19.39 31.76
N GLN A 74 -15.22 19.43 30.76
CA GLN A 74 -14.82 18.25 30.00
C GLN A 74 -13.49 17.62 30.46
N CYS A 75 -12.65 18.41 31.14
CA CYS A 75 -11.34 17.93 31.60
C CYS A 75 -11.39 17.46 33.07
N GLU A 76 -10.48 16.57 33.41
CA GLU A 76 -10.31 16.08 34.79
C GLU A 76 -9.89 17.23 35.74
N PRO A 77 -10.33 17.23 37.01
CA PRO A 77 -10.01 18.28 37.98
C PRO A 77 -8.52 18.59 38.16
N SER A 78 -7.67 17.55 38.07
CA SER A 78 -6.21 17.69 38.14
C SER A 78 -5.67 18.51 36.96
N LEU A 79 -6.14 18.22 35.75
CA LEU A 79 -5.75 18.92 34.51
C LEU A 79 -6.27 20.36 34.52
N VAL A 80 -7.49 20.60 35.02
CA VAL A 80 -8.06 21.94 35.19
C VAL A 80 -7.27 22.78 36.19
N LYS A 81 -6.72 22.18 37.25
CA LYS A 81 -5.85 22.86 38.18
C LYS A 81 -4.54 23.32 37.50
N GLU A 82 -3.84 22.40 36.83
CA GLU A 82 -2.61 22.72 36.09
C GLU A 82 -2.86 23.82 35.04
N TYR A 83 -3.94 23.71 34.29
CA TYR A 83 -4.39 24.75 33.33
C TYR A 83 -4.58 26.11 33.99
N THR A 84 -5.20 26.14 35.17
CA THR A 84 -5.42 27.40 35.91
C THR A 84 -4.12 28.03 36.38
N ASP A 85 -3.19 27.20 36.86
CA ASP A 85 -1.85 27.61 37.31
C ASP A 85 -1.02 28.17 36.14
N LEU A 86 -1.25 27.71 34.89
CA LEU A 86 -0.64 28.24 33.66
C LEU A 86 -1.25 29.55 33.14
N GLY A 87 -2.25 30.10 33.83
CA GLY A 87 -2.90 31.37 33.45
C GLY A 87 -4.29 31.21 32.84
N GLY A 88 -4.84 29.98 32.81
CA GLY A 88 -6.21 29.70 32.41
C GLY A 88 -6.53 30.11 30.95
N PHE A 89 -7.76 30.50 30.73
CA PHE A 89 -8.26 30.81 29.36
C PHE A 89 -7.52 31.95 28.69
N LYS A 90 -6.97 32.89 29.46
CA LYS A 90 -6.17 34.02 28.94
C LYS A 90 -4.94 33.53 28.16
N MET A 91 -4.30 32.44 28.63
CA MET A 91 -3.18 31.83 27.91
C MET A 91 -3.63 31.25 26.56
N VAL A 92 -4.75 30.52 26.53
CA VAL A 92 -5.33 29.97 25.30
C VAL A 92 -5.69 31.09 24.31
N GLU A 93 -6.29 32.16 24.78
CA GLU A 93 -6.61 33.34 23.94
C GLU A 93 -5.35 33.98 23.33
N ILE A 94 -4.28 34.08 24.11
CA ILE A 94 -3.01 34.63 23.59
C ILE A 94 -2.48 33.72 22.47
N LEU A 95 -2.42 32.39 22.68
CA LEU A 95 -1.96 31.44 21.68
C LEU A 95 -2.78 31.52 20.41
N MET A 96 -4.11 31.54 20.51
CA MET A 96 -5.00 31.67 19.36
C MET A 96 -4.82 33.00 18.60
N ARG A 97 -4.57 34.12 19.30
CA ARG A 97 -4.37 35.43 18.67
C ARG A 97 -3.01 35.60 18.00
N THR A 98 -2.01 34.85 18.43
CA THR A 98 -0.63 34.93 17.91
C THR A 98 -0.37 33.98 16.75
N THR A 99 -1.38 33.20 16.34
CA THR A 99 -1.25 32.20 15.28
C THR A 99 -2.28 32.39 14.18
N GLU A 100 -1.89 32.07 12.96
CA GLU A 100 -2.75 32.11 11.77
C GLU A 100 -3.05 30.68 11.33
N LEU A 101 -4.33 30.34 11.20
CA LEU A 101 -4.78 28.99 10.84
C LEU A 101 -4.27 28.56 9.46
N GLU A 102 -4.12 29.50 8.53
CA GLU A 102 -3.60 29.27 7.19
C GLU A 102 -2.17 28.71 7.19
N ASN A 103 -1.39 28.99 8.24
CA ASN A 103 -0.01 28.57 8.41
C ASN A 103 0.13 27.25 9.21
N ALA A 104 -0.97 26.56 9.51
CA ALA A 104 -1.00 25.36 10.36
C ALA A 104 0.05 24.31 9.97
N ASN A 105 0.10 23.95 8.70
CA ASN A 105 1.06 22.95 8.19
C ASN A 105 2.52 23.36 8.40
N SER A 106 2.84 24.64 8.28
CA SER A 106 4.19 25.17 8.51
C SER A 106 4.59 25.11 9.99
N TYR A 107 3.66 25.41 10.90
CA TYR A 107 3.91 25.32 12.34
C TYR A 107 4.11 23.86 12.78
N ILE A 108 3.30 22.95 12.26
CA ILE A 108 3.41 21.51 12.53
C ILE A 108 4.71 20.96 11.97
N ASP A 109 5.09 21.31 10.74
CA ASP A 109 6.39 20.90 10.16
C ASP A 109 7.56 21.41 11.02
N SER A 110 7.47 22.62 11.53
CA SER A 110 8.48 23.20 12.43
C SER A 110 8.59 22.41 13.75
N LEU A 111 7.46 21.98 14.33
CA LEU A 111 7.45 21.18 15.55
C LEU A 111 8.05 19.79 15.30
N LEU A 112 7.64 19.12 14.22
CA LEU A 112 8.15 17.81 13.83
C LEU A 112 9.65 17.85 13.52
N LYS A 113 10.10 18.89 12.82
CA LYS A 113 11.51 19.12 12.51
C LYS A 113 12.34 19.35 13.78
N HIS A 114 11.81 20.11 14.73
CA HIS A 114 12.48 20.34 16.00
C HIS A 114 12.58 19.03 16.81
N ASN A 115 11.54 18.21 16.84
CA ASN A 115 11.60 16.88 17.46
C ASN A 115 12.62 15.96 16.78
N MET A 116 12.75 16.04 15.49
CA MET A 116 13.79 15.30 14.77
C MET A 116 15.20 15.74 15.16
N LEU A 117 15.42 17.03 15.32
CA LEU A 117 16.72 17.55 15.80
C LEU A 117 17.01 17.08 17.22
N ILE A 118 16.01 17.01 18.10
CA ILE A 118 16.16 16.44 19.44
C ILE A 118 16.58 14.95 19.33
N SER A 119 15.92 14.17 18.49
CA SER A 119 16.30 12.77 18.27
C SER A 119 17.72 12.63 17.72
N PHE A 120 18.16 13.50 16.83
CA PHE A 120 19.54 13.49 16.34
C PHE A 120 20.55 13.80 17.44
N TRP A 121 20.21 14.72 18.33
CA TRP A 121 21.04 15.02 19.49
C TRP A 121 21.08 13.84 20.49
N GLU A 122 19.94 13.18 20.75
CA GLU A 122 19.88 11.95 21.57
C GLU A 122 20.79 10.84 21.01
N ASP A 123 20.85 10.72 19.68
CA ASP A 123 21.75 9.80 18.98
C ASP A 123 23.24 10.21 19.09
N GLY A 124 23.55 11.31 19.81
CA GLY A 124 24.91 11.80 20.01
C GLY A 124 25.43 12.73 18.91
N LEU A 125 24.54 13.23 18.02
CA LEU A 125 24.95 14.15 16.97
C LEU A 125 25.13 15.57 17.53
N ASP A 126 26.33 16.14 17.34
CA ASP A 126 26.56 17.56 17.62
C ASP A 126 25.92 18.43 16.52
N LEU A 127 24.77 19.01 16.85
CA LEU A 127 23.96 19.82 15.91
C LEU A 127 24.59 21.18 15.59
N THR A 128 25.55 21.65 16.40
CA THR A 128 26.25 22.92 16.22
C THR A 128 27.44 22.78 15.29
N LYS A 129 27.93 21.56 15.11
CA LYS A 129 29.09 21.27 14.26
C LYS A 129 28.79 21.57 12.80
N GLU A 130 29.72 22.27 12.16
CA GLU A 130 29.65 22.52 10.73
C GLU A 130 29.97 21.25 9.93
N ILE A 131 29.18 21.04 8.90
CA ILE A 131 29.31 19.97 7.92
C ILE A 131 29.47 20.55 6.52
N THR A 132 30.25 19.90 5.70
CA THR A 132 30.41 20.28 4.28
C THR A 132 29.27 19.67 3.47
N ILE A 133 28.55 20.50 2.72
CA ILE A 133 27.55 20.07 1.74
C ILE A 133 27.99 20.53 0.34
N THR A 134 27.82 19.65 -0.64
CA THR A 134 28.08 19.97 -2.04
C THR A 134 26.78 20.44 -2.70
N THR A 135 26.78 21.66 -3.20
CA THR A 135 25.65 22.25 -3.93
C THR A 135 26.04 22.48 -5.40
N LYS A 136 25.09 22.82 -6.25
CA LYS A 136 25.37 23.21 -7.65
C LYS A 136 26.29 24.43 -7.76
N LYS A 137 26.50 25.19 -6.69
CA LYS A 137 27.35 26.39 -6.61
C LYS A 137 28.73 26.12 -5.96
N GLY A 138 28.99 24.87 -5.58
CA GLY A 138 30.22 24.46 -4.89
C GLY A 138 29.98 23.93 -3.48
N GLU A 139 31.07 23.71 -2.74
CA GLU A 139 31.01 23.25 -1.35
C GLU A 139 30.71 24.42 -0.40
N THR A 140 29.86 24.15 0.58
CA THR A 140 29.46 25.12 1.61
C THR A 140 29.52 24.43 2.97
N GLN A 141 30.05 25.13 3.98
CA GLN A 141 29.99 24.67 5.37
C GLN A 141 28.74 25.23 6.05
N ILE A 142 28.00 24.38 6.74
CA ILE A 142 26.73 24.73 7.40
C ILE A 142 26.52 23.81 8.60
N SER A 143 26.01 24.34 9.74
CA SER A 143 25.63 23.51 10.87
C SER A 143 24.31 22.77 10.61
N TRP A 144 24.07 21.67 11.34
CA TRP A 144 22.80 20.94 11.28
C TRP A 144 21.58 21.82 11.60
N LEU A 145 21.71 22.74 12.55
CA LEU A 145 20.66 23.70 12.88
C LEU A 145 20.30 24.58 11.70
N ASN A 146 21.31 25.19 11.06
CA ASN A 146 21.11 26.07 9.90
C ASN A 146 20.66 25.28 8.64
N LEU A 147 20.99 23.99 8.56
CA LEU A 147 20.54 23.12 7.49
C LEU A 147 19.05 22.79 7.66
N ALA A 148 18.61 22.56 8.90
CA ALA A 148 17.21 22.31 9.23
C ALA A 148 16.30 23.48 8.85
N ASP A 149 16.77 24.72 8.96
CA ASP A 149 16.01 25.89 8.52
C ASP A 149 15.76 25.94 7.00
N LYS A 150 16.62 25.26 6.22
CA LYS A 150 16.58 25.29 4.74
C LYS A 150 15.93 24.07 4.11
N MET A 151 15.69 23.01 4.86
CA MET A 151 15.16 21.73 4.39
C MET A 151 13.80 21.44 5.01
N THR A 152 12.98 20.70 4.29
CA THR A 152 11.79 20.08 4.88
C THR A 152 12.20 18.96 5.84
N THR A 153 11.26 18.51 6.67
CA THR A 153 11.49 17.37 7.59
C THR A 153 11.97 16.13 6.85
N ASP A 154 11.37 15.83 5.69
CA ASP A 154 11.73 14.66 4.89
C ASP A 154 13.11 14.80 4.23
N GLU A 155 13.45 15.99 3.73
CA GLU A 155 14.77 16.27 3.16
C GLU A 155 15.89 16.17 4.21
N LEU A 156 15.64 16.68 5.41
CA LEU A 156 16.61 16.63 6.51
C LEU A 156 16.87 15.18 6.97
N LEU A 157 15.81 14.38 7.08
CA LEU A 157 15.92 12.96 7.43
C LEU A 157 16.71 12.19 6.36
N ASN A 158 16.36 12.34 5.08
CA ASN A 158 17.06 11.70 3.98
C ASN A 158 18.54 12.14 3.91
N PHE A 159 18.81 13.40 4.22
CA PHE A 159 20.18 13.90 4.24
C PHE A 159 21.00 13.23 5.37
N LYS A 160 20.45 13.13 6.60
CA LYS A 160 21.12 12.41 7.69
C LYS A 160 21.40 10.95 7.30
N GLU A 161 20.41 10.25 6.79
CA GLU A 161 20.55 8.85 6.37
C GLU A 161 21.60 8.65 5.29
N SER A 162 21.61 9.51 4.27
CA SER A 162 22.63 9.43 3.21
C SER A 162 24.03 9.66 3.74
N ARG A 163 24.17 10.51 4.75
CA ARG A 163 25.43 10.79 5.39
C ARG A 163 25.90 9.67 6.30
N ASP A 164 25.01 9.11 7.12
CA ASP A 164 25.29 7.97 7.99
C ASP A 164 25.74 6.75 7.16
N THR A 165 25.11 6.53 6.01
CA THR A 165 25.48 5.45 5.08
C THR A 165 26.77 5.72 4.31
N SER A 166 27.17 6.98 4.13
CA SER A 166 28.39 7.33 3.41
C SER A 166 29.68 6.90 4.14
N TYR A 167 29.62 6.68 5.45
CA TYR A 167 30.75 6.19 6.25
C TYR A 167 30.81 4.65 6.31
N LEU A 168 29.78 3.96 5.86
CA LEU A 168 29.82 2.50 5.76
C LEU A 168 30.76 2.13 4.60
N PRO A 169 31.71 1.22 4.82
CA PRO A 169 32.54 0.73 3.74
C PRO A 169 31.64 0.21 2.62
N ILE A 170 31.92 0.56 1.37
CA ILE A 170 31.20 0.11 0.18
C ILE A 170 31.00 -1.42 0.20
N SER A 171 31.94 -2.16 0.83
CA SER A 171 31.89 -3.61 0.98
C SER A 171 30.79 -4.16 1.91
N ILE A 172 30.18 -3.34 2.80
CA ILE A 172 29.11 -3.80 3.71
C ILE A 172 27.74 -3.58 3.11
N ASN A 173 27.56 -2.54 2.27
CA ASN A 173 26.27 -2.17 1.66
C ASN A 173 26.31 -2.06 0.14
N SER A 174 27.43 -2.39 -0.53
CA SER A 174 27.42 -2.38 -1.98
C SER A 174 26.66 -3.58 -2.49
N ASP A 175 25.55 -3.31 -3.18
CA ASP A 175 24.91 -4.26 -4.09
C ASP A 175 25.86 -4.68 -5.26
N VAL A 176 27.07 -4.13 -5.31
CA VAL A 176 28.15 -4.53 -6.20
C VAL A 176 28.85 -5.71 -5.55
N LYS A 177 28.27 -6.89 -5.68
CA LYS A 177 28.99 -8.12 -5.48
C LYS A 177 29.85 -8.35 -6.73
N GLU A 178 31.11 -8.04 -6.66
CA GLU A 178 32.08 -8.53 -7.64
C GLU A 178 32.20 -10.05 -7.44
N HIS A 179 31.50 -10.81 -8.24
CA HIS A 179 31.77 -12.22 -8.40
C HIS A 179 32.74 -12.37 -9.58
N VAL A 180 33.94 -12.82 -9.31
CA VAL A 180 34.78 -13.48 -10.30
C VAL A 180 33.89 -14.57 -10.90
N GLY A 181 33.75 -14.64 -12.23
CA GLY A 181 32.71 -15.42 -12.94
C GLY A 181 32.68 -16.95 -12.68
N GLU A 182 33.06 -17.37 -11.49
CA GLU A 182 33.05 -18.76 -11.01
C GLU A 182 31.71 -19.08 -10.35
N ILE A 183 31.08 -20.18 -10.79
CA ILE A 183 29.86 -20.69 -10.18
C ILE A 183 30.28 -21.57 -8.99
N SER A 184 29.98 -21.11 -7.77
CA SER A 184 30.28 -21.88 -6.55
C SER A 184 29.31 -23.05 -6.36
N MET A 185 29.76 -24.08 -5.65
CA MET A 185 28.88 -25.21 -5.25
C MET A 185 27.75 -24.74 -4.36
N ASP A 186 27.97 -23.77 -3.48
CA ASP A 186 26.92 -23.14 -2.65
C ASP A 186 25.78 -22.54 -3.50
N PHE A 187 26.10 -21.99 -4.68
CA PHE A 187 25.08 -21.49 -5.60
C PHE A 187 24.21 -22.65 -6.14
N ILE A 188 24.83 -23.77 -6.48
CA ILE A 188 24.11 -24.97 -6.96
C ILE A 188 23.23 -25.54 -5.84
N GLU A 189 23.73 -25.65 -4.61
CA GLU A 189 22.96 -26.09 -3.44
C GLU A 189 21.78 -25.18 -3.15
N ASN A 190 21.95 -23.86 -3.32
CA ASN A 190 20.86 -22.89 -3.19
C ASN A 190 19.78 -23.10 -4.26
N LEU A 191 20.15 -23.44 -5.50
CA LEU A 191 19.19 -23.80 -6.55
C LEU A 191 18.44 -25.10 -6.24
N GLU A 192 19.15 -26.14 -5.75
CA GLU A 192 18.53 -27.42 -5.32
C GLU A 192 17.52 -27.21 -4.19
N ASN A 193 17.80 -26.29 -3.26
CA ASN A 193 16.90 -25.93 -2.16
C ASN A 193 15.74 -25.03 -2.59
N GLY A 194 15.65 -24.61 -3.85
CA GLY A 194 14.59 -23.75 -4.37
C GLY A 194 14.61 -22.32 -3.86
N ASN A 195 15.76 -21.80 -3.44
CA ASN A 195 15.91 -20.45 -2.87
C ASN A 195 15.58 -19.34 -3.88
N GLU A 196 15.51 -19.64 -5.17
CA GLU A 196 15.07 -18.71 -6.24
C GLU A 196 13.55 -18.65 -6.41
N VAL A 197 12.78 -19.50 -5.70
CA VAL A 197 11.32 -19.46 -5.70
C VAL A 197 10.86 -18.34 -4.77
N GLY A 198 10.00 -17.46 -5.30
CA GLY A 198 9.43 -16.35 -4.55
C GLY A 198 8.25 -16.78 -3.66
N PHE A 199 7.50 -15.78 -3.22
CA PHE A 199 6.31 -15.98 -2.37
C PHE A 199 5.19 -16.63 -3.17
N LEU A 200 4.89 -17.90 -2.90
CA LEU A 200 3.81 -18.62 -3.56
C LEU A 200 2.44 -18.21 -3.03
N PHE A 201 1.47 -18.12 -3.93
CA PHE A 201 0.08 -17.70 -3.64
C PHE A 201 -0.93 -18.66 -4.25
N GLU A 202 -0.71 -19.97 -4.06
CA GLU A 202 -1.53 -21.03 -4.65
C GLU A 202 -2.91 -21.14 -4.00
N ASN A 203 -2.97 -20.94 -2.70
CA ASN A 203 -4.16 -21.17 -1.89
C ASN A 203 -4.40 -20.00 -0.92
N VAL A 204 -5.66 -19.79 -0.54
CA VAL A 204 -6.04 -19.07 0.68
C VAL A 204 -6.50 -20.13 1.66
N LEU A 205 -5.70 -20.44 2.66
CA LEU A 205 -5.93 -21.54 3.60
C LEU A 205 -6.22 -22.87 2.86
N SER A 206 -7.44 -23.42 3.00
CA SER A 206 -7.84 -24.66 2.35
C SER A 206 -8.31 -24.47 0.90
N SER A 207 -8.62 -23.26 0.51
CA SER A 207 -9.23 -22.94 -0.79
C SER A 207 -8.20 -22.63 -1.86
N LYS A 208 -8.25 -23.32 -3.00
CA LYS A 208 -7.41 -22.99 -4.18
C LYS A 208 -7.68 -21.55 -4.64
N PHE A 209 -6.59 -20.83 -4.94
CA PHE A 209 -6.61 -19.46 -5.46
C PHE A 209 -6.06 -19.42 -6.88
N LEU A 210 -4.74 -19.25 -7.07
CA LEU A 210 -4.08 -19.17 -8.38
C LEU A 210 -2.88 -20.13 -8.47
N PRO A 211 -3.08 -21.46 -8.37
CA PRO A 211 -1.98 -22.40 -8.24
C PRO A 211 -1.09 -22.50 -9.49
N THR A 212 -1.68 -22.48 -10.70
CA THR A 212 -0.88 -22.59 -11.92
C THR A 212 -0.12 -21.31 -12.20
N ILE A 213 -0.77 -20.15 -12.05
CA ILE A 213 -0.13 -18.83 -12.24
C ILE A 213 1.04 -18.69 -11.26
N SER A 214 0.82 -19.01 -9.98
CA SER A 214 1.84 -18.92 -8.93
C SER A 214 3.07 -19.77 -9.27
N LYS A 215 2.87 -20.99 -9.77
CA LYS A 215 3.95 -21.89 -10.17
C LYS A 215 4.65 -21.45 -11.45
N GLU A 216 3.90 -21.04 -12.47
CA GLU A 216 4.49 -20.61 -13.75
C GLU A 216 5.43 -19.42 -13.60
N ILE A 217 5.09 -18.45 -12.72
CA ILE A 217 5.98 -17.30 -12.45
C ILE A 217 7.01 -17.56 -11.34
N LEU A 218 7.04 -18.75 -10.76
CA LEU A 218 7.88 -19.13 -9.61
C LEU A 218 7.61 -18.26 -8.37
N GLY A 219 6.37 -17.84 -8.16
CA GLY A 219 5.97 -16.94 -7.06
C GLY A 219 6.36 -15.48 -7.26
N LEU A 220 5.98 -14.63 -6.32
CA LEU A 220 6.36 -13.21 -6.28
C LEU A 220 7.75 -13.09 -5.67
N ARG A 221 8.74 -12.69 -6.47
CA ARG A 221 10.14 -12.67 -6.02
C ARG A 221 10.45 -11.41 -5.22
N LYS A 222 11.34 -11.55 -4.26
CA LYS A 222 11.94 -10.43 -3.54
C LYS A 222 12.63 -9.45 -4.51
N ARG A 223 12.76 -8.21 -4.10
CA ARG A 223 13.43 -7.13 -4.86
C ARG A 223 12.74 -6.83 -6.19
N THR A 224 11.43 -7.13 -6.30
CA THR A 224 10.66 -6.91 -7.53
C THR A 224 9.44 -6.03 -7.31
N LEU A 225 9.09 -5.31 -8.37
CA LEU A 225 7.84 -4.58 -8.49
C LEU A 225 6.96 -5.27 -9.52
N ASN A 226 5.69 -5.52 -9.19
CA ASN A 226 4.73 -6.20 -10.02
C ASN A 226 3.45 -5.38 -10.15
N PHE A 227 2.73 -5.52 -11.27
CA PHE A 227 1.48 -4.79 -11.50
C PHE A 227 0.32 -5.72 -11.82
N ILE A 228 -0.87 -5.33 -11.33
CA ILE A 228 -2.15 -5.89 -11.73
C ILE A 228 -2.96 -4.75 -12.35
N ALA A 229 -3.19 -4.80 -13.66
CA ALA A 229 -3.87 -3.74 -14.38
C ALA A 229 -5.20 -4.22 -14.97
N SER A 230 -6.25 -3.41 -14.84
CA SER A 230 -7.54 -3.64 -15.49
C SER A 230 -8.35 -2.35 -15.58
N SER A 231 -9.43 -2.36 -16.36
CA SER A 231 -10.42 -1.30 -16.35
C SER A 231 -11.18 -1.24 -15.01
N ILE A 232 -12.03 -0.21 -14.85
CA ILE A 232 -12.86 -0.03 -13.65
C ILE A 232 -13.82 -1.22 -13.48
N ASN A 233 -14.12 -1.58 -12.23
CA ASN A 233 -15.10 -2.61 -11.84
C ASN A 233 -14.81 -4.05 -12.34
N ILE A 234 -13.60 -4.35 -12.78
CA ILE A 234 -13.21 -5.70 -13.21
C ILE A 234 -12.92 -6.63 -12.02
N GLY A 235 -12.60 -6.07 -10.85
CA GLY A 235 -12.34 -6.83 -9.62
C GLY A 235 -10.89 -6.81 -9.14
N LYS A 236 -10.11 -5.75 -9.49
CA LYS A 236 -8.72 -5.55 -9.00
C LYS A 236 -8.59 -5.69 -7.50
N SER A 237 -9.38 -4.90 -6.74
CA SER A 237 -9.34 -4.89 -5.28
C SER A 237 -9.77 -6.24 -4.68
N THR A 238 -10.63 -7.00 -5.37
CA THR A 238 -10.99 -8.37 -4.95
C THR A 238 -9.82 -9.33 -5.18
N LEU A 239 -9.14 -9.23 -6.33
CA LEU A 239 -7.96 -10.04 -6.62
C LEU A 239 -6.85 -9.73 -5.62
N LEU A 240 -6.59 -8.45 -5.36
CA LEU A 240 -5.58 -8.01 -4.39
C LEU A 240 -5.92 -8.46 -2.96
N SER A 241 -7.21 -8.41 -2.57
CA SER A 241 -7.64 -8.90 -1.25
C SER A 241 -7.46 -10.41 -1.09
N ASN A 242 -7.73 -11.21 -2.13
CA ASN A 242 -7.46 -12.64 -2.11
C ASN A 242 -5.96 -12.94 -2.10
N LEU A 243 -5.15 -12.15 -2.82
CA LEU A 243 -3.69 -12.25 -2.79
C LEU A 243 -3.15 -11.94 -1.38
N ALA A 244 -3.65 -10.89 -0.74
CA ALA A 244 -3.27 -10.54 0.64
C ALA A 244 -3.59 -11.67 1.63
N LEU A 245 -4.80 -12.25 1.53
CA LEU A 245 -5.18 -13.41 2.35
C LEU A 245 -4.29 -14.61 2.08
N SER A 246 -3.98 -14.90 0.81
CA SER A 246 -3.14 -16.03 0.41
C SER A 246 -1.73 -15.87 0.98
N LEU A 247 -1.09 -14.74 0.75
CA LEU A 247 0.27 -14.48 1.22
C LEU A 247 0.34 -14.55 2.75
N ALA A 248 -0.57 -13.86 3.45
CA ALA A 248 -0.56 -13.83 4.92
C ALA A 248 -0.87 -15.20 5.54
N SER A 249 -1.78 -16.00 4.94
CA SER A 249 -2.09 -17.34 5.42
C SER A 249 -0.95 -18.37 5.18
N ASN A 250 -0.07 -18.06 4.22
CA ASN A 250 1.15 -18.83 3.97
C ASN A 250 2.35 -18.35 4.81
N GLY A 251 2.12 -17.45 5.76
CA GLY A 251 3.15 -16.98 6.69
C GLY A 251 3.95 -15.75 6.23
N TYR A 252 3.70 -15.22 5.03
CA TYR A 252 4.43 -14.06 4.51
C TYR A 252 3.90 -12.76 5.11
N ARG A 253 4.78 -11.97 5.69
CA ARG A 253 4.45 -10.69 6.31
C ARG A 253 4.02 -9.69 5.24
N THR A 254 2.74 -9.40 5.17
CA THR A 254 2.11 -8.65 4.09
C THR A 254 1.56 -7.32 4.58
N LEU A 255 1.97 -6.22 3.94
CA LEU A 255 1.42 -4.88 4.15
C LEU A 255 0.47 -4.54 2.99
N LEU A 256 -0.82 -4.43 3.28
CA LEU A 256 -1.82 -3.94 2.33
C LEU A 256 -2.12 -2.46 2.62
N MET A 257 -1.73 -1.60 1.70
CA MET A 257 -2.04 -0.18 1.76
C MET A 257 -3.08 0.19 0.71
N THR A 258 -4.04 1.04 1.06
CA THR A 258 -5.14 1.45 0.18
C THR A 258 -5.40 2.95 0.28
N ASN A 259 -5.78 3.56 -0.84
CA ASN A 259 -6.24 4.95 -0.93
C ASN A 259 -7.66 5.08 -1.50
N GLU A 260 -8.35 3.96 -1.77
CA GLU A 260 -9.72 3.96 -2.30
C GLU A 260 -10.74 3.45 -1.30
N GLU A 261 -10.40 2.46 -0.52
CA GLU A 261 -11.33 1.80 0.39
C GLU A 261 -10.86 1.91 1.84
N ASP A 262 -11.80 2.04 2.76
CA ASP A 262 -11.51 2.03 4.19
C ASP A 262 -11.03 0.64 4.67
N ILE A 263 -10.29 0.61 5.76
CA ILE A 263 -9.84 -0.62 6.43
C ILE A 263 -11.03 -1.54 6.74
N SER A 264 -12.17 -0.96 7.16
CA SER A 264 -13.40 -1.71 7.44
C SER A 264 -13.95 -2.44 6.21
N ALA A 265 -13.83 -1.84 5.02
CA ALA A 265 -14.27 -2.47 3.77
C ALA A 265 -13.44 -3.72 3.46
N PHE A 266 -12.11 -3.66 3.62
CA PHE A 266 -11.24 -4.84 3.48
C PHE A 266 -11.53 -5.90 4.54
N LYS A 267 -11.72 -5.53 5.81
CA LYS A 267 -12.09 -6.47 6.87
C LYS A 267 -13.41 -7.20 6.56
N ILE A 268 -14.39 -6.50 5.99
CA ILE A 268 -15.65 -7.13 5.57
C ILE A 268 -15.44 -8.06 4.37
N LYS A 269 -14.59 -7.72 3.41
CA LYS A 269 -14.22 -8.62 2.29
C LYS A 269 -13.57 -9.90 2.83
N PHE A 270 -12.65 -9.78 3.77
CA PHE A 270 -11.96 -10.92 4.37
C PHE A 270 -12.92 -11.82 5.15
N LEU A 271 -13.77 -11.23 6.01
CA LEU A 271 -14.81 -11.98 6.72
C LEU A 271 -15.80 -12.64 5.76
N THR A 272 -16.20 -11.93 4.67
CA THR A 272 -17.09 -12.51 3.65
C THR A 272 -16.44 -13.70 2.97
N TYR A 273 -15.13 -13.58 2.63
CA TYR A 273 -14.37 -14.68 2.06
C TYR A 273 -14.35 -15.88 3.01
N LEU A 274 -13.92 -15.68 4.24
CA LEU A 274 -13.73 -16.76 5.23
C LEU A 274 -15.05 -17.43 5.61
N VAL A 275 -16.09 -16.64 5.86
CA VAL A 275 -17.41 -17.18 6.22
C VAL A 275 -17.99 -18.09 5.15
N ASN A 276 -17.77 -17.75 3.87
CA ASN A 276 -18.35 -18.51 2.77
C ASN A 276 -17.47 -19.68 2.32
N ASN A 277 -16.13 -19.54 2.39
CA ASN A 277 -15.22 -20.49 1.76
C ASN A 277 -14.49 -21.39 2.77
N GLU A 278 -14.26 -20.94 4.00
CA GLU A 278 -13.56 -21.71 5.03
C GLU A 278 -14.54 -22.25 6.10
N VAL A 279 -15.47 -21.43 6.59
CA VAL A 279 -16.54 -21.87 7.50
C VAL A 279 -17.64 -22.62 6.75
N GLY A 280 -17.82 -22.34 5.45
CA GLY A 280 -18.85 -22.98 4.63
C GLY A 280 -20.26 -22.42 4.80
N TYR A 281 -20.43 -21.32 5.53
CA TYR A 281 -21.72 -20.67 5.77
C TYR A 281 -22.12 -19.75 4.61
N LYS A 282 -22.72 -20.31 3.55
CA LYS A 282 -23.00 -19.62 2.27
C LYS A 282 -24.27 -18.76 2.28
N LYS A 283 -24.70 -18.23 3.43
CA LYS A 283 -25.95 -17.44 3.55
C LYS A 283 -25.76 -15.93 3.46
N LYS A 284 -24.52 -15.42 3.61
CA LYS A 284 -24.24 -13.97 3.71
C LYS A 284 -23.15 -13.50 2.76
N ASN A 285 -23.48 -12.51 1.93
CA ASN A 285 -22.52 -11.74 1.14
C ASN A 285 -22.18 -10.40 1.83
N GLN A 286 -21.27 -9.62 1.25
CA GLN A 286 -20.86 -8.32 1.80
C GLN A 286 -22.05 -7.39 2.10
N LYS A 287 -23.03 -7.29 1.18
CA LYS A 287 -24.19 -6.41 1.33
C LYS A 287 -25.01 -6.82 2.56
N LYS A 288 -25.27 -8.12 2.72
CA LYS A 288 -26.04 -8.67 3.87
C LYS A 288 -25.28 -8.49 5.19
N ILE A 289 -23.95 -8.62 5.20
CA ILE A 289 -23.12 -8.38 6.39
C ILE A 289 -23.15 -6.89 6.77
N LYS A 290 -23.02 -6.00 5.79
CA LYS A 290 -23.04 -4.54 6.01
C LYS A 290 -24.40 -4.01 6.45
N SER A 291 -25.50 -4.60 5.98
CA SER A 291 -26.86 -4.09 6.27
C SER A 291 -27.33 -4.36 7.69
N GLY A 292 -26.59 -5.13 8.49
CA GLY A 292 -27.03 -5.52 9.84
C GLY A 292 -28.14 -6.57 9.83
N GLY A 293 -28.95 -6.62 10.91
CA GLY A 293 -30.05 -7.60 11.06
C GLY A 293 -29.52 -9.05 11.07
N LEU A 294 -28.38 -9.29 11.69
CA LEU A 294 -27.72 -10.58 11.76
C LEU A 294 -28.41 -11.48 12.78
N THR A 295 -28.77 -12.69 12.35
CA THR A 295 -29.29 -13.73 13.22
C THR A 295 -28.18 -14.28 14.14
N ASP A 296 -28.51 -15.05 15.14
CA ASP A 296 -27.51 -15.66 16.03
C ASP A 296 -26.64 -16.69 15.28
N GLU A 297 -27.21 -17.40 14.30
CA GLU A 297 -26.46 -18.29 13.39
C GLU A 297 -25.45 -17.49 12.56
N ASP A 298 -25.85 -16.33 12.03
CA ASP A 298 -24.94 -15.41 11.28
C ASP A 298 -23.78 -14.93 12.16
N LYS A 299 -24.10 -14.53 13.40
CA LYS A 299 -23.08 -14.07 14.37
C LYS A 299 -22.12 -15.19 14.75
N LEU A 300 -22.63 -16.43 14.89
CA LEU A 300 -21.78 -17.59 15.17
C LEU A 300 -20.79 -17.84 14.02
N ALA A 301 -21.27 -17.89 12.78
CA ALA A 301 -20.44 -18.09 11.59
C ALA A 301 -19.40 -16.96 11.42
N LEU A 302 -19.79 -15.70 11.69
CA LEU A 302 -18.84 -14.57 11.65
C LEU A 302 -17.79 -14.62 12.77
N ARG A 303 -18.16 -15.12 13.97
CA ARG A 303 -17.19 -15.35 15.06
C ARG A 303 -16.19 -16.44 14.70
N GLU A 304 -16.64 -17.51 14.08
CA GLU A 304 -15.76 -18.57 13.60
C GLU A 304 -14.81 -18.06 12.52
N ALA A 305 -15.30 -17.33 11.52
CA ALA A 305 -14.49 -16.69 10.51
C ALA A 305 -13.44 -15.72 11.11
N ARG A 306 -13.85 -14.94 12.14
CA ARG A 306 -12.92 -14.07 12.89
C ARG A 306 -11.84 -14.86 13.61
N ASN A 307 -12.19 -15.99 14.23
CA ASN A 307 -11.19 -16.82 14.91
C ASN A 307 -10.17 -17.37 13.92
N ILE A 308 -10.61 -17.90 12.76
CA ILE A 308 -9.72 -18.34 11.67
C ILE A 308 -8.81 -17.19 11.22
N TYR A 309 -9.37 -15.98 11.02
CA TYR A 309 -8.60 -14.82 10.64
C TYR A 309 -7.52 -14.46 11.68
N ASN A 310 -7.91 -14.40 12.95
CA ASN A 310 -7.01 -14.00 14.03
C ASN A 310 -5.89 -15.03 14.27
N GLU A 311 -6.19 -16.32 14.15
CA GLU A 311 -5.22 -17.39 14.36
C GLU A 311 -4.25 -17.58 13.20
N LYS A 312 -4.71 -17.43 11.95
CA LYS A 312 -3.94 -17.85 10.78
C LYS A 312 -3.47 -16.72 9.88
N ILE A 313 -4.04 -15.51 10.02
CA ILE A 313 -3.81 -14.42 9.05
C ILE A 313 -3.35 -13.14 9.76
N ALA A 314 -4.02 -12.76 10.86
CA ALA A 314 -3.88 -11.43 11.46
C ALA A 314 -2.44 -11.06 11.85
N ASP A 315 -1.66 -12.04 12.29
CA ASP A 315 -0.27 -11.80 12.69
C ASP A 315 0.64 -11.41 11.50
N ASN A 316 0.28 -11.83 10.29
CA ASN A 316 1.04 -11.59 9.07
C ASN A 316 0.42 -10.53 8.16
N LEU A 317 -0.76 -9.98 8.47
CA LEU A 317 -1.44 -9.02 7.61
C LEU A 317 -1.59 -7.66 8.31
N ILE A 318 -0.95 -6.66 7.72
CA ILE A 318 -1.05 -5.26 8.14
C ILE A 318 -1.90 -4.53 7.11
N ILE A 319 -2.90 -3.75 7.55
CA ILE A 319 -3.75 -2.96 6.67
C ILE A 319 -3.60 -1.49 7.04
N VAL A 320 -3.28 -0.65 6.05
CA VAL A 320 -3.15 0.80 6.20
C VAL A 320 -4.03 1.48 5.18
N SER A 321 -4.87 2.43 5.61
CA SER A 321 -5.63 3.32 4.72
C SER A 321 -4.98 4.69 4.72
N THR A 322 -4.95 5.34 3.56
CA THR A 322 -4.47 6.71 3.39
C THR A 322 -5.43 7.48 2.48
N ASN A 323 -5.70 8.73 2.79
CA ASN A 323 -6.60 9.56 2.00
C ASN A 323 -5.95 10.05 0.70
N THR A 324 -4.62 10.14 0.68
CA THR A 324 -3.85 10.63 -0.46
C THR A 324 -2.66 9.74 -0.74
N MET A 325 -2.35 9.56 -2.03
CA MET A 325 -1.11 8.91 -2.42
C MET A 325 0.06 9.89 -2.26
N ASN A 326 0.76 9.79 -1.14
CA ASN A 326 1.99 10.53 -0.87
C ASN A 326 3.17 9.56 -0.78
N MET A 327 4.15 9.71 -1.68
CA MET A 327 5.34 8.85 -1.72
C MET A 327 6.15 8.92 -0.42
N GLY A 328 6.24 10.09 0.23
CA GLY A 328 6.92 10.23 1.52
C GLY A 328 6.28 9.39 2.61
N SER A 329 4.94 9.44 2.73
CA SER A 329 4.20 8.61 3.68
C SER A 329 4.34 7.12 3.38
N MET A 330 4.28 6.74 2.10
CA MET A 330 4.46 5.34 1.68
C MET A 330 5.85 4.82 2.04
N LYS A 331 6.90 5.58 1.76
CA LYS A 331 8.30 5.26 2.14
C LYS A 331 8.44 5.06 3.65
N LYS A 332 7.89 5.99 4.46
CA LYS A 332 7.90 5.90 5.93
C LYS A 332 7.21 4.62 6.44
N ILE A 333 6.06 4.27 5.87
CA ILE A 333 5.29 3.09 6.26
C ILE A 333 6.03 1.81 5.86
N ILE A 334 6.52 1.69 4.63
CA ILE A 334 7.31 0.55 4.18
C ILE A 334 8.53 0.38 5.08
N ARG A 335 9.31 1.44 5.29
CA ARG A 335 10.48 1.44 6.18
C ARG A 335 10.14 0.97 7.59
N LYS A 336 9.09 1.55 8.20
CA LYS A 336 8.63 1.19 9.55
C LYS A 336 8.42 -0.32 9.72
N TYR A 337 7.74 -0.95 8.76
CA TYR A 337 7.43 -2.37 8.86
C TYR A 337 8.58 -3.27 8.40
N SER A 338 9.38 -2.84 7.43
CA SER A 338 10.57 -3.58 7.00
C SER A 338 11.64 -3.66 8.09
N LEU A 339 11.81 -2.59 8.88
CA LEU A 339 12.77 -2.54 9.99
C LEU A 339 12.20 -3.03 11.32
N SER A 340 10.93 -3.44 11.37
CA SER A 340 10.36 -4.04 12.57
C SER A 340 10.95 -5.42 12.86
N SER A 341 10.84 -5.90 14.11
CA SER A 341 11.36 -7.21 14.52
C SER A 341 10.83 -8.41 13.70
N LYS A 342 9.65 -8.26 13.07
CA LYS A 342 9.05 -9.28 12.20
C LYS A 342 9.37 -9.08 10.72
N GLY A 343 9.97 -7.96 10.35
CA GLY A 343 10.24 -7.60 8.98
C GLY A 343 8.99 -7.38 8.12
N LEU A 344 9.19 -7.27 6.81
CA LEU A 344 8.14 -7.19 5.78
C LEU A 344 8.59 -8.03 4.59
N ASP A 345 7.69 -8.85 4.04
CA ASP A 345 7.97 -9.65 2.83
C ASP A 345 7.32 -9.03 1.60
N VAL A 346 6.04 -8.65 1.71
CA VAL A 346 5.25 -8.18 0.57
C VAL A 346 4.51 -6.90 0.88
N PHE A 347 4.65 -5.92 -0.02
CA PHE A 347 3.88 -4.69 -0.04
C PHE A 347 2.83 -4.72 -1.15
N LEU A 348 1.57 -4.56 -0.80
CA LEU A 348 0.43 -4.49 -1.72
C LEU A 348 -0.18 -3.10 -1.68
N PHE A 349 -0.46 -2.49 -2.84
CA PHE A 349 -1.07 -1.17 -2.91
C PHE A 349 -2.31 -1.14 -3.83
N ASP A 350 -3.44 -0.69 -3.30
CA ASP A 350 -4.71 -0.49 -4.00
C ASP A 350 -5.19 0.97 -3.86
N THR A 351 -5.10 1.81 -4.84
CA THR A 351 -4.82 1.69 -6.26
C THR A 351 -3.88 2.83 -6.70
N PHE A 352 -3.06 2.56 -7.69
CA PHE A 352 -2.22 3.58 -8.31
C PHE A 352 -3.05 4.33 -9.37
N LYS A 353 -3.47 5.57 -9.07
CA LYS A 353 -4.27 6.41 -10.00
C LYS A 353 -3.42 7.54 -10.56
N MET A 354 -3.67 7.85 -11.82
CA MET A 354 -3.27 9.14 -12.40
C MET A 354 -4.32 10.19 -12.05
N SER A 355 -3.88 11.39 -11.62
CA SER A 355 -4.79 12.44 -11.19
C SER A 355 -5.62 13.02 -12.34
N ASN A 356 -5.04 13.28 -13.51
CA ASN A 356 -5.71 13.97 -14.61
C ASN A 356 -5.42 13.43 -16.03
N GLY A 357 -4.57 12.41 -16.19
CA GLY A 357 -4.24 11.83 -17.51
C GLY A 357 -3.37 12.71 -18.41
N THR A 358 -2.65 13.68 -17.83
CA THR A 358 -1.71 14.56 -18.53
C THR A 358 -0.34 13.89 -18.71
N ASP A 359 0.49 14.42 -19.62
CA ASP A 359 1.86 13.92 -19.84
C ASP A 359 2.73 14.03 -18.58
N ASP A 360 2.46 14.99 -17.70
CA ASP A 360 3.18 15.15 -16.44
C ASP A 360 2.78 14.10 -15.40
N ASP A 361 1.53 13.63 -15.41
CA ASP A 361 1.07 12.52 -14.56
C ASP A 361 1.78 11.20 -14.93
N TRP A 362 2.10 10.98 -16.21
CA TRP A 362 2.86 9.81 -16.66
C TRP A 362 4.31 9.83 -16.18
N LYS A 363 4.96 10.98 -16.24
CA LYS A 363 6.32 11.15 -15.70
C LYS A 363 6.36 10.90 -14.20
N ALA A 364 5.35 11.40 -13.47
CA ALA A 364 5.19 11.17 -12.04
C ALA A 364 5.01 9.68 -11.74
N LEU A 365 4.16 8.97 -12.51
CA LEU A 365 3.92 7.53 -12.36
C LEU A 365 5.21 6.71 -12.56
N VAL A 366 5.96 6.99 -13.63
CA VAL A 366 7.25 6.32 -13.92
C VAL A 366 8.24 6.58 -12.80
N LYS A 367 8.37 7.83 -12.34
CA LYS A 367 9.25 8.20 -11.22
C LYS A 367 8.87 7.43 -9.95
N GLN A 368 7.59 7.44 -9.58
CA GLN A 368 7.10 6.76 -8.38
C GLN A 368 7.30 5.24 -8.47
N SER A 369 7.08 4.64 -9.65
CA SER A 369 7.34 3.21 -9.86
C SER A 369 8.83 2.85 -9.67
N ARG A 370 9.74 3.71 -10.16
CA ARG A 370 11.18 3.54 -9.93
C ARG A 370 11.54 3.66 -8.46
N GLU A 371 11.00 4.66 -7.75
CA GLU A 371 11.22 4.85 -6.33
C GLU A 371 10.73 3.65 -5.50
N ILE A 372 9.56 3.08 -5.85
CA ILE A 372 9.06 1.87 -5.17
C ILE A 372 9.93 0.67 -5.49
N HIS A 373 10.38 0.51 -6.74
CA HIS A 373 11.30 -0.57 -7.10
C HIS A 373 12.64 -0.46 -6.35
N GLU A 374 13.16 0.75 -6.13
CA GLU A 374 14.34 0.97 -5.29
C GLU A 374 14.08 0.54 -3.84
N LEU A 375 12.92 0.90 -3.27
CA LEU A 375 12.54 0.44 -1.93
C LEU A 375 12.46 -1.09 -1.84
N THR A 376 11.97 -1.77 -2.89
CA THR A 376 11.95 -3.25 -2.88
C THR A 376 13.35 -3.83 -2.80
N LYS A 377 14.34 -3.20 -3.42
CA LYS A 377 15.74 -3.63 -3.35
C LYS A 377 16.39 -3.33 -2.01
N ILE A 378 16.14 -2.11 -1.47
CA ILE A 378 16.70 -1.67 -0.19
C ILE A 378 16.23 -2.57 0.97
N TYR A 379 14.95 -2.92 0.98
CA TYR A 379 14.34 -3.67 2.08
C TYR A 379 14.14 -5.16 1.81
N ASP A 380 14.62 -5.67 0.67
CA ASP A 380 14.51 -7.09 0.25
C ASP A 380 13.07 -7.60 0.24
N ILE A 381 12.12 -6.76 -0.20
CA ILE A 381 10.68 -7.04 -0.26
C ILE A 381 10.18 -7.19 -1.70
N CYS A 382 8.98 -7.76 -1.86
CA CYS A 382 8.21 -7.72 -3.10
C CYS A 382 7.15 -6.62 -3.03
N ALA A 383 6.91 -5.90 -4.12
CA ALA A 383 5.78 -4.98 -4.23
C ALA A 383 4.82 -5.42 -5.33
N VAL A 384 3.50 -5.34 -5.06
CA VAL A 384 2.43 -5.55 -6.05
C VAL A 384 1.49 -4.35 -6.00
N MET A 385 1.31 -3.69 -7.14
CA MET A 385 0.48 -2.50 -7.24
C MET A 385 -0.66 -2.71 -8.23
N THR A 386 -1.86 -2.29 -7.88
CA THR A 386 -2.95 -2.27 -8.83
C THR A 386 -2.93 -0.98 -9.65
N TYR A 387 -3.29 -1.10 -10.93
CA TYR A 387 -3.29 -0.02 -11.89
C TYR A 387 -4.58 0.00 -12.72
N GLN A 388 -5.05 1.18 -13.11
CA GLN A 388 -6.25 1.33 -13.93
C GLN A 388 -5.88 1.53 -15.39
N LEU A 389 -6.36 0.63 -16.27
CA LEU A 389 -6.22 0.78 -17.73
C LEU A 389 -7.11 1.91 -18.27
N ALA A 390 -6.64 2.57 -19.33
CA ALA A 390 -7.41 3.59 -20.01
C ALA A 390 -8.69 3.02 -20.67
N MET A 391 -9.76 3.84 -20.74
CA MET A 391 -11.05 3.44 -21.33
C MET A 391 -10.97 3.12 -22.83
N SER A 392 -9.96 3.65 -23.53
CA SER A 392 -9.72 3.35 -24.96
C SER A 392 -9.50 1.85 -25.25
N ASN A 393 -9.13 1.08 -24.22
CA ASN A 393 -8.91 -0.36 -24.34
C ASN A 393 -10.18 -1.20 -24.12
N ASN A 394 -11.35 -0.55 -23.90
CA ASN A 394 -12.60 -1.27 -23.69
C ASN A 394 -13.01 -2.05 -24.94
N GLY A 395 -13.39 -3.31 -24.72
CA GLY A 395 -13.80 -4.23 -25.79
C GLY A 395 -12.67 -5.01 -26.46
N SER A 396 -11.40 -4.74 -26.15
CA SER A 396 -10.29 -5.56 -26.64
C SER A 396 -10.34 -6.95 -26.03
N LEU A 397 -10.33 -7.99 -26.90
CA LEU A 397 -10.34 -9.39 -26.47
C LEU A 397 -8.94 -9.92 -26.13
N PHE A 398 -7.90 -9.25 -26.59
CA PHE A 398 -6.51 -9.55 -26.25
C PHE A 398 -5.90 -8.33 -25.56
N LEU A 399 -5.33 -8.54 -24.35
CA LEU A 399 -4.62 -7.49 -23.65
C LEU A 399 -3.11 -7.76 -23.69
N ASP A 400 -2.34 -6.74 -24.05
CA ASP A 400 -0.89 -6.76 -24.01
C ASP A 400 -0.31 -5.50 -23.34
N ILE A 401 0.99 -5.48 -23.14
CA ILE A 401 1.71 -4.39 -22.47
C ILE A 401 1.55 -3.04 -23.20
N GLY A 402 1.30 -3.05 -24.51
CA GLY A 402 1.07 -1.83 -25.29
C GLY A 402 -0.17 -1.05 -24.84
N MET A 403 -1.10 -1.72 -24.17
CA MET A 403 -2.33 -1.12 -23.63
C MET A 403 -2.12 -0.33 -22.33
N LEU A 404 -0.96 -0.42 -21.73
CA LEU A 404 -0.56 0.46 -20.64
C LEU A 404 -0.33 1.91 -21.14
N SER A 405 -0.65 2.20 -22.41
CA SER A 405 -0.49 3.50 -23.09
C SER A 405 0.94 4.06 -22.98
N ASN A 406 1.12 5.35 -22.74
CA ASN A 406 2.45 5.99 -22.66
C ASN A 406 3.43 5.41 -21.63
N SER A 407 3.06 4.33 -20.92
CA SER A 407 3.79 3.73 -19.81
C SER A 407 4.69 2.53 -20.18
N LYS A 408 5.19 2.42 -21.41
CA LYS A 408 6.24 1.44 -21.73
C LYS A 408 7.36 1.46 -20.68
N GLN A 409 7.71 2.64 -20.18
CA GLN A 409 8.73 2.83 -19.14
C GLN A 409 8.32 2.24 -17.77
N VAL A 410 7.03 2.22 -17.41
CA VAL A 410 6.55 1.49 -16.21
C VAL A 410 6.76 -0.01 -16.40
N GLY A 411 6.49 -0.48 -17.62
CA GLY A 411 6.77 -1.87 -18.00
C GLY A 411 8.24 -2.26 -17.87
N GLU A 412 9.19 -1.34 -18.07
CA GLU A 412 10.62 -1.63 -17.95
C GLU A 412 11.03 -2.01 -16.52
N VAL A 413 10.44 -1.33 -15.53
CA VAL A 413 10.76 -1.51 -14.09
C VAL A 413 10.10 -2.77 -13.51
N ALA A 414 8.92 -3.13 -14.01
CA ALA A 414 8.15 -4.27 -13.50
C ALA A 414 8.81 -5.62 -13.83
N SER A 415 8.67 -6.57 -12.92
CA SER A 415 9.02 -7.98 -13.15
C SER A 415 7.86 -8.74 -13.77
N GLU A 416 6.69 -8.67 -13.15
CA GLU A 416 5.46 -9.29 -13.64
C GLU A 416 4.40 -8.22 -13.88
N ILE A 417 3.65 -8.33 -14.98
CA ILE A 417 2.50 -7.48 -15.29
C ILE A 417 1.33 -8.37 -15.66
N PHE A 418 0.31 -8.35 -14.82
CA PHE A 418 -0.95 -9.03 -15.03
C PHE A 418 -1.97 -8.04 -15.58
N LEU A 419 -2.63 -8.40 -16.69
CA LEU A 419 -3.68 -7.61 -17.31
C LEU A 419 -4.99 -8.39 -17.22
N MET A 420 -6.05 -7.78 -16.69
CA MET A 420 -7.30 -8.49 -16.45
C MET A 420 -8.49 -7.77 -17.08
N ARG A 421 -9.40 -8.55 -17.69
CA ARG A 421 -10.67 -8.09 -18.22
C ARG A 421 -11.80 -9.08 -17.95
N THR A 422 -13.03 -8.65 -18.22
CA THR A 422 -14.18 -9.55 -18.24
C THR A 422 -14.09 -10.51 -19.43
N LEU A 423 -14.51 -11.76 -19.24
CA LEU A 423 -14.80 -12.69 -20.32
C LEU A 423 -16.21 -12.40 -20.85
N TYR A 424 -16.36 -12.22 -22.15
CA TYR A 424 -17.65 -11.98 -22.78
C TYR A 424 -18.34 -13.31 -23.14
N LYS A 425 -19.69 -13.30 -23.24
CA LYS A 425 -20.45 -14.52 -23.57
C LYS A 425 -20.11 -15.05 -24.96
N GLU A 426 -19.86 -14.16 -25.91
CA GLU A 426 -19.46 -14.48 -27.28
C GLU A 426 -18.11 -15.24 -27.35
N GLU A 427 -17.27 -15.12 -26.32
CA GLU A 427 -16.00 -15.86 -26.26
C GLU A 427 -16.17 -17.32 -25.82
N LEU A 428 -17.35 -17.69 -25.33
CA LEU A 428 -17.71 -19.07 -24.96
C LEU A 428 -18.54 -19.76 -26.07
N ASP A 429 -19.03 -19.01 -27.04
CA ASP A 429 -19.79 -19.53 -28.15
C ASP A 429 -18.83 -20.05 -29.23
N LYS A 430 -18.89 -21.36 -29.52
CA LYS A 430 -18.00 -22.04 -30.49
C LYS A 430 -18.20 -21.54 -31.93
N ASP A 431 -19.37 -21.04 -32.26
CA ASP A 431 -19.70 -20.50 -33.59
C ASP A 431 -19.30 -19.02 -33.73
N SER A 432 -18.90 -18.39 -32.65
CA SER A 432 -18.46 -17.01 -32.62
C SER A 432 -17.01 -16.86 -33.09
N LYS A 433 -16.74 -15.80 -33.87
CA LYS A 433 -15.37 -15.39 -34.21
C LYS A 433 -14.55 -14.98 -32.99
N ALA A 434 -15.21 -14.72 -31.87
CA ALA A 434 -14.59 -14.38 -30.60
C ALA A 434 -14.19 -15.62 -29.79
N TYR A 435 -14.54 -16.83 -30.19
CA TYR A 435 -14.35 -18.04 -29.39
C TYR A 435 -12.92 -18.19 -28.88
N CYS A 436 -12.73 -18.23 -27.56
CA CYS A 436 -11.42 -18.22 -26.91
C CYS A 436 -10.86 -19.63 -26.60
N LYS A 437 -11.57 -20.70 -26.99
CA LYS A 437 -11.16 -22.12 -26.81
C LYS A 437 -10.64 -22.41 -25.39
N PRO A 438 -11.49 -22.46 -24.35
CA PRO A 438 -11.08 -22.81 -23.00
C PRO A 438 -10.51 -24.24 -22.96
N PHE A 439 -9.37 -24.44 -22.25
CA PHE A 439 -8.71 -25.75 -22.18
C PHE A 439 -7.92 -25.93 -20.87
N LYS A 440 -7.66 -27.19 -20.54
CA LYS A 440 -6.71 -27.61 -19.49
C LYS A 440 -5.53 -28.34 -20.12
N ARG A 441 -4.35 -28.15 -19.57
CA ARG A 441 -3.18 -28.95 -19.92
C ARG A 441 -3.18 -30.23 -19.10
N VAL A 442 -3.22 -31.38 -19.78
CA VAL A 442 -3.23 -32.73 -19.17
C VAL A 442 -2.04 -33.52 -19.69
N LYS A 443 -1.34 -34.19 -18.81
CA LYS A 443 -0.22 -35.04 -19.19
C LYS A 443 -0.76 -36.41 -19.67
N LYS A 444 -0.53 -36.75 -20.95
CA LYS A 444 -0.83 -38.08 -21.53
C LYS A 444 0.47 -38.76 -21.94
N GLY A 445 0.92 -39.71 -21.15
CA GLY A 445 2.26 -40.30 -21.27
C GLY A 445 3.31 -39.21 -21.01
N ASP A 446 4.25 -39.03 -21.95
CA ASP A 446 5.33 -38.04 -21.84
C ASP A 446 4.98 -36.68 -22.47
N ARG A 447 3.77 -36.52 -23.01
CA ARG A 447 3.35 -35.27 -23.69
C ARG A 447 2.26 -34.56 -22.95
N TRP A 448 2.33 -33.22 -22.97
CA TRP A 448 1.24 -32.34 -22.54
C TRP A 448 0.28 -32.16 -23.72
N VAL A 449 -1.01 -32.36 -23.45
CA VAL A 449 -2.09 -32.13 -24.42
C VAL A 449 -3.09 -31.15 -23.85
N GLU A 450 -3.72 -30.39 -24.75
CA GLU A 450 -4.80 -29.48 -24.40
C GLU A 450 -6.13 -30.23 -24.48
N GLU A 451 -6.87 -30.26 -23.39
CA GLU A 451 -8.24 -30.78 -23.34
C GLU A 451 -9.21 -29.64 -23.19
N GLU A 452 -10.14 -29.51 -24.13
CA GLU A 452 -11.16 -28.48 -24.12
C GLU A 452 -12.03 -28.57 -22.86
N VAL A 453 -12.37 -27.42 -22.29
CA VAL A 453 -13.21 -27.30 -21.09
C VAL A 453 -14.46 -26.51 -21.46
N GLU A 454 -15.63 -27.08 -21.17
CA GLU A 454 -16.88 -26.38 -21.29
C GLU A 454 -17.14 -25.50 -20.07
N LEU A 455 -17.43 -24.23 -20.30
CA LEU A 455 -17.69 -23.23 -19.28
C LEU A 455 -19.14 -22.74 -19.35
N SER A 456 -19.78 -22.56 -18.19
CA SER A 456 -21.14 -22.04 -18.12
C SER A 456 -21.19 -20.56 -18.53
N PRO A 457 -22.01 -20.16 -19.52
CA PRO A 457 -22.15 -18.76 -19.94
C PRO A 457 -22.73 -17.83 -18.85
N ASP A 458 -23.36 -18.39 -17.82
CA ASP A 458 -23.99 -17.63 -16.74
C ASP A 458 -23.05 -17.37 -15.56
N SER A 459 -21.84 -17.89 -15.63
CA SER A 459 -20.81 -17.67 -14.59
C SER A 459 -20.00 -16.41 -14.87
N ASN A 460 -19.51 -15.80 -13.79
CA ASN A 460 -18.79 -14.54 -13.85
C ASN A 460 -17.27 -14.80 -13.98
N TYR A 461 -16.78 -14.81 -15.21
CA TYR A 461 -15.38 -15.07 -15.52
C TYR A 461 -14.57 -13.81 -15.80
N ARG A 462 -13.27 -13.92 -15.58
CA ARG A 462 -12.24 -12.95 -15.97
C ARG A 462 -11.20 -13.66 -16.82
N VAL A 463 -10.62 -12.92 -17.75
CA VAL A 463 -9.42 -13.36 -18.49
C VAL A 463 -8.24 -12.60 -17.93
N LEU A 464 -7.23 -13.33 -17.47
CA LEU A 464 -5.98 -12.79 -16.94
C LEU A 464 -4.86 -13.11 -17.92
N PHE A 465 -4.19 -12.08 -18.39
CA PHE A 465 -3.06 -12.13 -19.29
C PHE A 465 -1.78 -11.88 -18.50
N LEU A 466 -0.72 -12.60 -18.83
CA LEU A 466 0.63 -12.31 -18.40
C LEU A 466 1.27 -11.38 -19.45
N GLY A 467 1.12 -10.06 -19.26
CA GLY A 467 1.59 -9.05 -20.22
C GLY A 467 3.10 -8.92 -20.24
N LYS A 468 3.75 -9.13 -19.09
CA LYS A 468 5.20 -9.22 -18.91
C LYS A 468 5.53 -10.24 -17.85
N SER A 469 6.58 -11.01 -18.06
CA SER A 469 7.19 -11.88 -17.05
C SER A 469 8.69 -12.02 -17.29
N ARG A 470 9.43 -12.17 -16.19
CA ARG A 470 10.85 -12.54 -16.22
C ARG A 470 11.06 -14.05 -16.01
N SER A 471 10.02 -14.77 -15.62
CA SER A 471 10.11 -16.20 -15.25
C SER A 471 9.29 -17.11 -16.15
N ALA A 472 8.20 -16.61 -16.74
CA ALA A 472 7.25 -17.37 -17.54
C ALA A 472 7.09 -16.81 -18.95
N THR A 473 6.52 -17.62 -19.85
CA THR A 473 6.18 -17.18 -21.20
C THR A 473 4.99 -16.22 -21.15
N VAL A 474 5.14 -15.04 -21.74
CA VAL A 474 4.07 -14.03 -21.77
C VAL A 474 2.94 -14.43 -22.71
N SER A 475 1.74 -13.88 -22.46
CA SER A 475 0.54 -14.20 -23.23
C SER A 475 0.64 -13.81 -24.71
N SER A 476 1.44 -12.77 -25.04
CA SER A 476 1.68 -12.37 -26.44
C SER A 476 2.42 -13.44 -27.25
N ASP A 477 3.30 -14.19 -26.63
CA ASP A 477 4.17 -15.17 -27.27
C ASP A 477 3.51 -16.56 -27.31
N SER A 478 2.88 -16.95 -26.19
CA SER A 478 2.17 -18.23 -26.10
C SER A 478 0.78 -18.23 -26.72
N ASN A 479 0.21 -17.05 -27.01
CA ASN A 479 -1.19 -16.85 -27.34
C ASN A 479 -2.17 -17.53 -26.36
N THR A 480 -1.80 -17.58 -25.07
CA THR A 480 -2.60 -18.16 -23.99
C THR A 480 -2.86 -17.14 -22.88
N ALA A 481 -4.00 -17.27 -22.24
CA ALA A 481 -4.36 -16.51 -21.04
C ALA A 481 -5.06 -17.44 -20.04
N PHE A 482 -5.24 -16.97 -18.83
CA PHE A 482 -5.91 -17.72 -17.76
C PHE A 482 -7.36 -17.28 -17.63
N ILE A 483 -8.27 -18.23 -17.48
CA ILE A 483 -9.67 -17.95 -17.11
C ILE A 483 -9.79 -18.10 -15.60
N LEU A 484 -10.26 -17.03 -14.95
CA LEU A 484 -10.56 -16.98 -13.53
C LEU A 484 -12.07 -16.92 -13.32
N HIS A 485 -12.57 -17.63 -12.33
CA HIS A 485 -13.94 -17.48 -11.85
C HIS A 485 -13.97 -16.49 -10.70
N MET A 486 -14.83 -15.47 -10.81
CA MET A 486 -15.03 -14.45 -9.79
C MET A 486 -16.39 -14.64 -9.14
N ASN A 487 -16.43 -15.22 -7.95
CA ASN A 487 -17.63 -15.32 -7.16
C ASN A 487 -17.83 -14.03 -6.34
N THR A 488 -18.67 -13.12 -6.83
CA THR A 488 -18.95 -11.84 -6.16
C THR A 488 -19.73 -12.00 -4.86
N TYR A 489 -20.43 -13.11 -4.68
CA TYR A 489 -21.15 -13.40 -3.44
C TYR A 489 -20.19 -13.69 -2.28
N SER A 490 -19.22 -14.56 -2.50
CA SER A 490 -18.22 -14.99 -1.52
C SER A 490 -16.92 -14.20 -1.57
N THR A 491 -16.79 -13.24 -2.48
CA THR A 491 -15.56 -12.47 -2.77
C THR A 491 -14.35 -13.33 -3.15
N LYS A 492 -14.60 -14.53 -3.66
CA LYS A 492 -13.57 -15.48 -4.06
C LYS A 492 -13.22 -15.33 -5.52
N ILE A 493 -11.92 -15.29 -5.83
CA ILE A 493 -11.37 -15.52 -7.15
C ILE A 493 -10.66 -16.87 -7.14
N SER A 494 -10.82 -17.65 -8.19
CA SER A 494 -10.12 -18.94 -8.37
C SER A 494 -9.79 -19.16 -9.83
N GLU A 495 -8.66 -19.77 -10.08
CA GLU A 495 -8.24 -20.24 -11.40
C GLU A 495 -9.12 -21.37 -11.89
N VAL A 496 -9.48 -21.37 -13.16
CA VAL A 496 -10.33 -22.40 -13.78
C VAL A 496 -9.59 -23.19 -14.84
N CYS A 497 -9.07 -22.51 -15.86
CA CYS A 497 -8.41 -23.12 -17.00
C CYS A 497 -7.64 -22.05 -17.81
N PHE A 498 -6.99 -22.48 -18.88
CA PHE A 498 -6.41 -21.61 -19.90
C PHE A 498 -7.42 -21.29 -21.01
N CYS A 499 -7.10 -20.31 -21.86
CA CYS A 499 -7.78 -20.08 -23.13
C CYS A 499 -6.81 -19.53 -24.19
N HIS A 500 -7.26 -19.57 -25.45
CA HIS A 500 -6.62 -18.92 -26.60
C HIS A 500 -7.41 -17.67 -27.01
N PRO A 501 -7.13 -16.49 -26.42
CA PRO A 501 -7.90 -15.26 -26.71
C PRO A 501 -7.62 -14.76 -28.12
N VAL A 502 -8.64 -14.21 -28.76
CA VAL A 502 -8.57 -13.70 -30.14
C VAL A 502 -8.11 -12.25 -30.13
N ARG A 503 -7.25 -11.86 -31.09
CA ARG A 503 -6.77 -10.47 -31.24
C ARG A 503 -7.78 -9.61 -32.03
N MET A 504 -8.93 -9.36 -31.41
CA MET A 504 -10.05 -8.59 -32.00
C MET A 504 -10.67 -7.66 -30.94
N ASN A 505 -11.56 -6.77 -31.40
CA ASN A 505 -12.40 -5.98 -30.50
C ASN A 505 -13.85 -6.49 -30.62
N ILE A 506 -14.49 -6.76 -29.48
CA ILE A 506 -15.86 -7.29 -29.40
C ILE A 506 -16.87 -6.37 -30.06
N ASN A 507 -16.66 -5.04 -30.01
CA ASN A 507 -17.55 -4.08 -30.61
C ASN A 507 -17.61 -4.22 -32.13
N ASN A 508 -16.51 -4.63 -32.78
CA ASN A 508 -16.47 -4.87 -34.23
C ASN A 508 -17.25 -6.13 -34.63
N ILE A 509 -17.23 -7.16 -33.77
CA ILE A 509 -17.99 -8.40 -33.98
C ILE A 509 -19.48 -8.13 -33.85
N ASN A 510 -19.91 -7.41 -32.84
CA ASN A 510 -21.32 -7.06 -32.62
C ASN A 510 -21.89 -6.16 -33.70
N GLN A 511 -21.09 -5.25 -34.28
CA GLN A 511 -21.52 -4.45 -35.45
C GLN A 511 -21.70 -5.29 -36.72
N GLN A 512 -20.88 -6.30 -36.95
CA GLN A 512 -21.01 -7.20 -38.07
C GLN A 512 -22.27 -8.08 -37.94
N ASN A 513 -22.52 -8.66 -36.77
CA ASN A 513 -23.70 -9.47 -36.50
C ASN A 513 -25.01 -8.67 -36.67
N ASN A 514 -25.04 -7.39 -36.26
CA ASN A 514 -26.18 -6.50 -36.45
C ASN A 514 -26.41 -6.11 -37.92
N LYS A 515 -25.38 -6.12 -38.78
CA LYS A 515 -25.53 -5.88 -40.22
C LYS A 515 -26.06 -7.10 -40.99
N PHE A 516 -25.74 -8.32 -40.53
CA PHE A 516 -26.24 -9.56 -41.14
C PHE A 516 -27.62 -10.00 -40.61
N GLY A 517 -28.03 -9.55 -39.42
CA GLY A 517 -29.37 -9.83 -38.88
C GLY A 517 -30.49 -8.91 -39.39
N LYS A 518 -30.19 -7.96 -40.29
CA LYS A 518 -31.15 -7.06 -40.95
C LYS A 518 -31.36 -7.38 -42.43
N LYS A 519 -31.07 -8.61 -42.89
CA LYS A 519 -31.43 -9.10 -44.20
C LYS A 519 -32.53 -10.16 -44.12
#